data_f55af55accecedb7fc1686421e9d3fb7
#
_entry.id   f55af55accecedb7fc1686421e9d3fb7
#
_cell.length_a   1.000
_cell.length_b   1.000
_cell.length_c   1.000
_cell.angle_alpha   90.00
_cell.angle_beta   90.00
_cell.angle_gamma   90.00
#
_symmetry.space_group_name_H-M   'P 1'
#
loop_
_entity.id
_entity.type
_entity.pdbx_description
1 polymer ?
#
loop_
_entity_poly.entity_id
_entity_poly.type
_entity_poly.pdbx_seq_one_letter_code
_entity_poly.pdbx_strand_id
1 'polypeptide(L)'
;MISDNDSVACIGSSKSASARVGLYSAILTSVTTVVTFGLAITAVPNSGAGCLEDCFEYPYLDTLSQFPGDYLWMPPAMVLVVLYVILVSSIHAQAAPHKKVHAQIGLSFALLAAGVLLADYFVQFSVVPVSLMNGQTEGIALLTQYNPYGAFIVLEELGYILMALSFVFLAPVFAGGGRLAGAVRWVLVGGFVLTVVFLVAISAIYGLERMDRFEIAAISINWLVLLINGILLGFLFRRREEAG
;
A
#
# COMPACT_ATOMS: atom_id res chain seq x y z
N MET A 1 -10.95 43.33 12.29
CA MET A 1 -12.20 42.66 11.91
C MET A 1 -11.97 42.02 10.54
N ILE A 2 -11.68 40.73 10.47
CA ILE A 2 -11.66 39.98 9.20
C ILE A 2 -13.13 39.79 8.85
N SER A 3 -13.54 40.17 7.63
CA SER A 3 -14.94 40.10 7.24
C SER A 3 -15.35 38.63 7.13
N ASP A 4 -16.60 38.29 7.47
CA ASP A 4 -17.16 36.92 7.32
C ASP A 4 -17.04 36.41 5.87
N ASN A 5 -17.05 37.28 4.88
CA ASN A 5 -16.86 36.96 3.47
C ASN A 5 -15.44 36.42 3.17
N ASP A 6 -14.39 36.93 3.80
CA ASP A 6 -13.01 36.50 3.57
C ASP A 6 -12.79 35.10 4.17
N SER A 7 -13.44 34.79 5.29
CA SER A 7 -13.36 33.46 5.92
C SER A 7 -14.08 32.40 5.10
N VAL A 8 -15.23 32.70 4.52
CA VAL A 8 -16.01 31.78 3.65
C VAL A 8 -15.27 31.52 2.34
N ALA A 9 -14.68 32.54 1.72
CA ALA A 9 -13.90 32.42 0.48
C ALA A 9 -12.62 31.56 0.70
N CYS A 10 -11.93 31.73 1.83
CA CYS A 10 -10.75 30.95 2.18
C CYS A 10 -11.07 29.47 2.42
N ILE A 11 -12.19 29.16 3.06
CA ILE A 11 -12.64 27.77 3.31
C ILE A 11 -13.06 27.09 2.01
N GLY A 12 -13.74 27.79 1.10
CA GLY A 12 -14.12 27.28 -0.23
C GLY A 12 -12.89 26.94 -1.08
N SER A 13 -11.92 27.84 -1.14
CA SER A 13 -10.65 27.63 -1.86
C SER A 13 -9.85 26.44 -1.36
N SER A 14 -9.77 26.24 -0.04
CA SER A 14 -9.06 25.11 0.58
C SER A 14 -9.72 23.76 0.28
N LYS A 15 -11.05 23.70 0.26
CA LYS A 15 -11.78 22.46 -0.09
C LYS A 15 -11.62 22.09 -1.57
N SER A 16 -11.63 23.04 -2.47
CA SER A 16 -11.39 22.84 -3.90
C SER A 16 -9.96 22.34 -4.14
N ALA A 17 -8.96 22.92 -3.47
CA ALA A 17 -7.57 22.46 -3.57
C ALA A 17 -7.40 21.02 -3.10
N SER A 18 -7.99 20.62 -1.95
CA SER A 18 -7.91 19.25 -1.44
C SER A 18 -8.69 18.25 -2.31
N ALA A 19 -9.76 18.66 -2.97
CA ALA A 19 -10.49 17.82 -3.93
C ALA A 19 -9.63 17.53 -5.17
N ARG A 20 -8.93 18.54 -5.67
CA ARG A 20 -8.04 18.43 -6.83
C ARG A 20 -6.84 17.53 -6.54
N VAL A 21 -6.17 17.71 -5.40
CA VAL A 21 -5.10 16.83 -4.95
C VAL A 21 -5.61 15.39 -4.80
N GLY A 22 -6.80 15.21 -4.21
CA GLY A 22 -7.45 13.90 -4.07
C GLY A 22 -7.76 13.25 -5.43
N LEU A 23 -8.23 14.00 -6.41
CA LEU A 23 -8.51 13.50 -7.77
C LEU A 23 -7.24 12.97 -8.44
N TYR A 24 -6.18 13.80 -8.49
CA TYR A 24 -4.93 13.40 -9.13
C TYR A 24 -4.26 12.25 -8.40
N SER A 25 -4.21 12.27 -7.07
CA SER A 25 -3.63 11.15 -6.30
C SER A 25 -4.42 9.87 -6.49
N ALA A 26 -5.75 9.90 -6.58
CA ALA A 26 -6.58 8.74 -6.85
C ALA A 26 -6.30 8.11 -8.24
N ILE A 27 -6.21 8.94 -9.27
CA ILE A 27 -5.88 8.50 -10.63
C ILE A 27 -4.46 7.90 -10.66
N LEU A 28 -3.48 8.62 -10.12
CA LEU A 28 -2.10 8.16 -10.09
C LEU A 28 -1.95 6.88 -9.26
N THR A 29 -2.64 6.75 -8.13
CA THR A 29 -2.67 5.51 -7.34
C THR A 29 -3.15 4.34 -8.21
N SER A 30 -4.26 4.49 -8.94
CA SER A 30 -4.77 3.41 -9.80
C SER A 30 -3.79 3.03 -10.91
N VAL A 31 -3.22 4.02 -11.61
CA VAL A 31 -2.27 3.79 -12.71
C VAL A 31 -1.00 3.12 -12.17
N THR A 32 -0.43 3.67 -11.08
CA THR A 32 0.78 3.11 -10.48
C THR A 32 0.55 1.69 -9.96
N THR A 33 -0.64 1.41 -9.38
CA THR A 33 -0.97 0.04 -8.95
C THR A 33 -0.95 -0.95 -10.12
N VAL A 34 -1.54 -0.58 -11.27
CA VAL A 34 -1.52 -1.45 -12.46
C VAL A 34 -0.08 -1.70 -12.94
N VAL A 35 0.74 -0.66 -13.00
CA VAL A 35 2.14 -0.78 -13.41
C VAL A 35 2.92 -1.67 -12.44
N THR A 36 2.81 -1.40 -11.13
CA THR A 36 3.51 -2.17 -10.10
C THR A 36 3.08 -3.63 -10.10
N PHE A 37 1.78 -3.89 -10.15
CA PHE A 37 1.22 -5.23 -10.20
C PHE A 37 1.67 -5.98 -11.47
N GLY A 38 1.63 -5.30 -12.62
CA GLY A 38 2.08 -5.86 -13.90
C GLY A 38 3.56 -6.26 -13.86
N LEU A 39 4.43 -5.45 -13.25
CA LEU A 39 5.84 -5.80 -13.08
C LEU A 39 6.03 -6.94 -12.07
N ALA A 40 5.33 -6.91 -10.94
CA ALA A 40 5.46 -7.94 -9.90
C ALA A 40 5.04 -9.33 -10.39
N ILE A 41 3.98 -9.47 -11.19
CA ILE A 41 3.56 -10.77 -11.73
C ILE A 41 4.49 -11.33 -12.82
N THR A 42 5.40 -10.52 -13.35
CA THR A 42 6.42 -10.99 -14.30
C THR A 42 7.66 -11.54 -13.60
N ALA A 43 7.85 -11.28 -12.31
CA ALA A 43 8.91 -11.86 -11.52
C ALA A 43 8.64 -13.37 -11.34
N VAL A 44 9.63 -14.20 -11.68
CA VAL A 44 9.52 -15.64 -11.49
C VAL A 44 9.79 -15.97 -10.03
N PRO A 45 8.95 -16.78 -9.35
CA PRO A 45 9.24 -17.18 -7.98
C PRO A 45 10.51 -18.07 -7.94
N ASN A 46 11.63 -17.50 -7.53
CA ASN A 46 12.92 -18.17 -7.41
C ASN A 46 13.22 -18.65 -5.98
N SER A 47 12.26 -18.51 -5.06
CA SER A 47 12.34 -18.95 -3.66
C SER A 47 10.95 -19.08 -3.07
N GLY A 48 10.87 -19.52 -1.81
CA GLY A 48 9.62 -19.57 -1.04
C GLY A 48 8.62 -20.60 -1.54
N ALA A 49 7.36 -20.39 -1.19
CA ALA A 49 6.28 -21.35 -1.44
C ALA A 49 5.90 -21.50 -2.91
N GLY A 50 6.22 -20.51 -3.74
CA GLY A 50 5.90 -20.49 -5.18
C GLY A 50 6.98 -21.09 -6.06
N CYS A 51 8.17 -21.34 -5.56
CA CYS A 51 9.28 -21.89 -6.34
C CYS A 51 9.12 -23.40 -6.52
N LEU A 52 9.21 -23.87 -7.77
CA LEU A 52 9.06 -25.29 -8.13
C LEU A 52 10.36 -25.94 -8.62
N GLU A 53 11.23 -25.17 -9.30
CA GLU A 53 12.48 -25.66 -9.89
C GLU A 53 13.55 -24.57 -9.78
N ASP A 54 14.81 -24.94 -9.66
CA ASP A 54 15.98 -24.06 -9.60
C ASP A 54 15.89 -22.97 -8.51
N CYS A 55 15.36 -23.34 -7.35
CA CYS A 55 15.16 -22.43 -6.23
C CYS A 55 16.49 -22.01 -5.59
N PHE A 56 16.59 -20.73 -5.25
CA PHE A 56 17.72 -20.24 -4.46
C PHE A 56 17.71 -20.87 -3.07
N GLU A 57 18.87 -21.34 -2.67
CA GLU A 57 19.10 -21.96 -1.36
C GLU A 57 19.77 -20.96 -0.39
N TYR A 58 19.56 -21.19 0.89
CA TYR A 58 20.27 -20.47 1.93
C TYR A 58 21.79 -20.63 1.74
N PRO A 59 22.59 -19.57 1.79
CA PRO A 59 22.30 -18.21 2.27
C PRO A 59 21.90 -17.18 1.19
N TYR A 60 21.38 -17.56 0.04
CA TYR A 60 20.81 -16.68 -1.00
C TYR A 60 21.82 -15.71 -1.64
N LEU A 61 23.08 -16.11 -1.77
CA LEU A 61 24.15 -15.24 -2.28
C LEU A 61 24.17 -15.13 -3.80
N ASP A 62 23.57 -16.09 -4.52
CA ASP A 62 23.52 -16.12 -5.98
C ASP A 62 22.41 -15.26 -6.57
N THR A 63 21.64 -14.57 -5.71
CA THR A 63 20.48 -13.77 -6.09
C THR A 63 20.82 -12.50 -6.86
N LEU A 64 22.10 -12.09 -6.92
CA LEU A 64 22.56 -10.98 -7.73
C LEU A 64 22.24 -11.16 -9.23
N SER A 65 22.14 -12.39 -9.70
CA SER A 65 21.76 -12.72 -11.07
C SER A 65 20.36 -12.21 -11.47
N GLN A 66 19.50 -11.97 -10.50
CA GLN A 66 18.14 -11.47 -10.71
C GLN A 66 18.06 -9.93 -10.76
N PHE A 67 19.15 -9.25 -10.41
CA PHE A 67 19.18 -7.78 -10.49
C PHE A 67 19.50 -7.32 -11.93
N PRO A 68 18.77 -6.31 -12.49
CA PRO A 68 17.69 -5.55 -11.86
C PRO A 68 16.28 -6.17 -12.06
N GLY A 69 16.13 -7.27 -12.80
CA GLY A 69 14.85 -7.81 -13.25
C GLY A 69 13.78 -7.88 -12.16
N ASP A 70 14.00 -8.71 -11.14
CA ASP A 70 13.04 -8.95 -10.05
C ASP A 70 12.88 -7.76 -9.08
N TYR A 71 13.68 -6.72 -9.24
CA TYR A 71 13.62 -5.51 -8.41
C TYR A 71 12.84 -4.37 -9.08
N LEU A 72 12.49 -4.49 -10.37
CA LEU A 72 11.87 -3.41 -11.14
C LEU A 72 10.47 -3.00 -10.65
N TRP A 73 9.78 -3.85 -9.92
CA TRP A 73 8.47 -3.53 -9.34
C TRP A 73 8.55 -2.65 -8.08
N MET A 74 9.70 -2.63 -7.38
CA MET A 74 9.86 -1.90 -6.12
C MET A 74 9.84 -0.37 -6.26
N PRO A 75 10.53 0.26 -7.24
CA PRO A 75 10.45 1.71 -7.41
C PRO A 75 9.02 2.22 -7.62
N PRO A 76 8.19 1.66 -8.52
CA PRO A 76 6.79 2.09 -8.60
C PRO A 76 5.98 1.71 -7.35
N ALA A 77 6.30 0.63 -6.61
CA ALA A 77 5.67 0.33 -5.33
C ALA A 77 5.96 1.41 -4.28
N MET A 78 7.18 1.91 -4.19
CA MET A 78 7.52 3.05 -3.31
C MET A 78 6.73 4.31 -3.69
N VAL A 79 6.60 4.61 -4.99
CA VAL A 79 5.75 5.72 -5.46
C VAL A 79 4.28 5.49 -5.08
N LEU A 80 3.78 4.27 -5.24
CA LEU A 80 2.41 3.90 -4.87
C LEU A 80 2.12 4.15 -3.39
N VAL A 81 3.04 3.78 -2.51
CA VAL A 81 2.90 4.00 -1.07
C VAL A 81 2.85 5.49 -0.72
N VAL A 82 3.67 6.33 -1.36
CA VAL A 82 3.62 7.79 -1.19
C VAL A 82 2.28 8.36 -1.70
N LEU A 83 1.84 7.93 -2.88
CA LEU A 83 0.54 8.35 -3.44
C LEU A 83 -0.62 7.95 -2.53
N TYR A 84 -0.56 6.79 -1.90
CA TYR A 84 -1.54 6.35 -0.93
C TYR A 84 -1.64 7.31 0.27
N VAL A 85 -0.51 7.74 0.83
CA VAL A 85 -0.50 8.74 1.93
C VAL A 85 -1.12 10.06 1.49
N ILE A 86 -0.81 10.54 0.28
CA ILE A 86 -1.39 11.78 -0.27
C ILE A 86 -2.90 11.62 -0.45
N LEU A 87 -3.35 10.47 -0.95
CA LEU A 87 -4.77 10.16 -1.12
C LEU A 87 -5.51 10.16 0.22
N VAL A 88 -4.97 9.47 1.23
CA VAL A 88 -5.56 9.42 2.58
C VAL A 88 -5.57 10.79 3.25
N SER A 89 -4.53 11.60 3.06
CA SER A 89 -4.48 12.99 3.53
C SER A 89 -5.58 13.84 2.90
N SER A 90 -5.86 13.64 1.61
CA SER A 90 -6.97 14.33 0.91
C SER A 90 -8.34 13.88 1.43
N ILE A 91 -8.50 12.59 1.74
CA ILE A 91 -9.72 12.05 2.38
C ILE A 91 -9.91 12.69 3.78
N HIS A 92 -8.85 12.76 4.58
CA HIS A 92 -8.88 13.38 5.90
C HIS A 92 -9.24 14.87 5.83
N ALA A 93 -8.66 15.62 4.88
CA ALA A 93 -8.95 17.04 4.71
C ALA A 93 -10.44 17.30 4.39
N GLN A 94 -11.09 16.39 3.66
CA GLN A 94 -12.50 16.50 3.27
C GLN A 94 -13.48 15.78 4.20
N ALA A 95 -13.00 15.12 5.25
CA ALA A 95 -13.86 14.42 6.20
C ALA A 95 -14.74 15.40 6.98
N ALA A 96 -16.02 15.04 7.14
CA ALA A 96 -16.96 15.80 7.96
C ALA A 96 -16.44 15.87 9.44
N PRO A 97 -16.74 16.96 10.21
CA PRO A 97 -16.22 17.13 11.55
C PRO A 97 -16.40 15.93 12.47
N HIS A 98 -17.59 15.30 12.46
CA HIS A 98 -17.92 14.14 13.28
C HIS A 98 -17.22 12.84 12.83
N LYS A 99 -16.54 12.83 11.67
CA LYS A 99 -15.78 11.70 11.12
C LYS A 99 -14.27 11.94 11.13
N LYS A 100 -13.82 13.12 11.54
CA LYS A 100 -12.41 13.51 11.53
C LYS A 100 -11.53 12.55 12.33
N VAL A 101 -12.00 12.06 13.47
CA VAL A 101 -11.23 11.10 14.30
C VAL A 101 -10.96 9.81 13.53
N HIS A 102 -11.96 9.27 12.85
CA HIS A 102 -11.76 8.06 12.02
C HIS A 102 -10.77 8.30 10.90
N ALA A 103 -10.90 9.42 10.19
CA ALA A 103 -9.98 9.80 9.13
C ALA A 103 -8.54 10.01 9.66
N GLN A 104 -8.39 10.59 10.87
CA GLN A 104 -7.09 10.79 11.50
C GLN A 104 -6.42 9.45 11.86
N ILE A 105 -7.17 8.51 12.46
CA ILE A 105 -6.64 7.20 12.79
C ILE A 105 -6.24 6.46 11.51
N GLY A 106 -7.08 6.51 10.46
CA GLY A 106 -6.75 5.94 9.16
C GLY A 106 -5.47 6.53 8.56
N LEU A 107 -5.28 7.84 8.64
CA LEU A 107 -4.06 8.51 8.18
C LEU A 107 -2.84 8.10 9.02
N SER A 108 -2.98 7.94 10.34
CA SER A 108 -1.88 7.49 11.20
C SER A 108 -1.40 6.10 10.80
N PHE A 109 -2.31 5.14 10.55
CA PHE A 109 -1.96 3.82 10.06
C PHE A 109 -1.38 3.85 8.64
N ALA A 110 -1.86 4.74 7.76
CA ALA A 110 -1.29 4.91 6.42
C ALA A 110 0.17 5.40 6.50
N LEU A 111 0.48 6.32 7.41
CA LEU A 111 1.85 6.82 7.61
C LEU A 111 2.78 5.73 8.18
N LEU A 112 2.29 4.92 9.14
CA LEU A 112 3.05 3.79 9.68
C LEU A 112 3.32 2.74 8.59
N ALA A 113 2.30 2.36 7.82
CA ALA A 113 2.44 1.44 6.69
C ALA A 113 3.47 1.96 5.68
N ALA A 114 3.37 3.25 5.32
CA ALA A 114 4.30 3.88 4.39
C ALA A 114 5.74 3.87 4.90
N GLY A 115 5.95 4.18 6.18
CA GLY A 115 7.28 4.15 6.78
C GLY A 115 7.92 2.77 6.72
N VAL A 116 7.16 1.72 7.04
CA VAL A 116 7.63 0.33 7.01
C VAL A 116 7.95 -0.10 5.59
N LEU A 117 6.99 0.02 4.65
CA LEU A 117 7.16 -0.44 3.27
C LEU A 117 8.25 0.34 2.51
N LEU A 118 8.35 1.66 2.71
CA LEU A 118 9.41 2.45 2.08
C LEU A 118 10.80 2.07 2.59
N ALA A 119 10.94 1.84 3.90
CA ALA A 119 12.21 1.41 4.47
C ALA A 119 12.61 0.02 3.95
N ASP A 120 11.67 -0.89 3.89
CA ASP A 120 11.86 -2.25 3.41
C ASP A 120 12.31 -2.30 1.94
N TYR A 121 11.52 -1.71 1.04
CA TYR A 121 11.85 -1.66 -0.39
C TYR A 121 13.15 -0.90 -0.67
N PHE A 122 13.40 0.18 0.07
CA PHE A 122 14.63 0.95 -0.11
C PHE A 122 15.86 0.17 0.32
N VAL A 123 15.79 -0.57 1.43
CA VAL A 123 16.88 -1.46 1.88
C VAL A 123 17.11 -2.58 0.87
N GLN A 124 16.03 -3.24 0.43
CA GLN A 124 16.13 -4.32 -0.55
C GLN A 124 16.77 -3.85 -1.85
N PHE A 125 16.34 -2.69 -2.38
CA PHE A 125 16.83 -2.17 -3.65
C PHE A 125 18.25 -1.58 -3.56
N SER A 126 18.58 -0.92 -2.45
CA SER A 126 19.83 -0.12 -2.32
C SER A 126 20.94 -0.86 -1.59
N VAL A 127 20.64 -1.82 -0.71
CA VAL A 127 21.64 -2.48 0.13
C VAL A 127 21.99 -3.87 -0.42
N VAL A 128 21.00 -4.71 -0.67
CA VAL A 128 21.23 -6.13 -0.99
C VAL A 128 22.08 -6.31 -2.25
N PRO A 129 21.72 -5.78 -3.44
CA PRO A 129 22.52 -5.99 -4.65
C PRO A 129 23.90 -5.32 -4.57
N VAL A 130 23.98 -4.14 -3.96
CA VAL A 130 25.26 -3.41 -3.83
C VAL A 130 26.22 -4.17 -2.91
N SER A 131 25.73 -4.73 -1.79
CA SER A 131 26.55 -5.54 -0.89
C SER A 131 27.08 -6.79 -1.57
N LEU A 132 26.21 -7.51 -2.31
CA LEU A 132 26.61 -8.70 -3.07
C LEU A 132 27.64 -8.37 -4.15
N MET A 133 27.49 -7.26 -4.89
CA MET A 133 28.47 -6.81 -5.88
C MET A 133 29.85 -6.52 -5.27
N ASN A 134 29.90 -6.11 -4.00
CA ASN A 134 31.14 -5.81 -3.29
C ASN A 134 31.66 -7.00 -2.44
N GLY A 135 31.06 -8.19 -2.56
CA GLY A 135 31.43 -9.36 -1.79
C GLY A 135 31.12 -9.29 -0.30
N GLN A 136 30.24 -8.36 0.11
CA GLN A 136 29.77 -8.21 1.48
C GLN A 136 28.55 -9.12 1.67
N THR A 137 28.75 -10.28 2.29
CA THR A 137 27.72 -11.33 2.40
C THR A 137 27.07 -11.43 3.77
N GLU A 138 27.67 -10.81 4.80
CA GLU A 138 27.14 -10.86 6.16
C GLU A 138 25.77 -10.16 6.26
N GLY A 139 24.79 -10.86 6.83
CA GLY A 139 23.43 -10.34 7.03
C GLY A 139 22.52 -10.34 5.78
N ILE A 140 23.07 -10.58 4.59
CA ILE A 140 22.28 -10.56 3.34
C ILE A 140 21.18 -11.61 3.37
N ALA A 141 21.46 -12.80 3.89
CA ALA A 141 20.47 -13.86 4.02
C ALA A 141 19.23 -13.44 4.85
N LEU A 142 19.36 -12.52 5.79
CA LEU A 142 18.24 -12.01 6.58
C LEU A 142 17.47 -10.90 5.86
N LEU A 143 18.16 -10.09 5.04
CA LEU A 143 17.58 -8.90 4.40
C LEU A 143 16.94 -9.18 3.05
N THR A 144 17.40 -10.22 2.34
CA THR A 144 16.99 -10.48 0.96
C THR A 144 15.52 -10.91 0.84
N GLN A 145 14.82 -10.43 -0.19
CA GLN A 145 13.46 -10.84 -0.55
C GLN A 145 13.33 -12.34 -0.84
N TYR A 146 14.43 -13.01 -1.19
CA TYR A 146 14.44 -14.44 -1.50
C TYR A 146 14.44 -15.33 -0.25
N ASN A 147 14.61 -14.78 0.94
CA ASN A 147 14.46 -15.54 2.18
C ASN A 147 13.01 -15.49 2.67
N PRO A 148 12.22 -16.58 2.53
CA PRO A 148 10.82 -16.60 2.95
C PRO A 148 10.61 -16.48 4.47
N TYR A 149 11.69 -16.52 5.24
CA TYR A 149 11.73 -16.30 6.69
C TYR A 149 12.52 -15.02 7.05
N GLY A 150 12.84 -14.20 6.05
CA GLY A 150 13.65 -12.99 6.17
C GLY A 150 12.88 -11.78 6.69
N ALA A 151 13.66 -10.73 6.97
CA ALA A 151 13.11 -9.47 7.44
C ALA A 151 12.22 -8.80 6.38
N PHE A 152 12.56 -8.94 5.09
CA PHE A 152 11.79 -8.39 3.98
C PHE A 152 10.32 -8.87 4.02
N ILE A 153 10.09 -10.19 4.02
CA ILE A 153 8.75 -10.77 4.05
C ILE A 153 7.94 -10.31 5.27
N VAL A 154 8.59 -10.29 6.45
CA VAL A 154 7.93 -9.87 7.70
C VAL A 154 7.56 -8.39 7.71
N LEU A 155 8.41 -7.53 7.14
CA LEU A 155 8.15 -6.08 7.05
C LEU A 155 7.05 -5.79 6.02
N GLU A 156 7.01 -6.50 4.88
CA GLU A 156 5.90 -6.40 3.94
C GLU A 156 4.57 -6.84 4.59
N GLU A 157 4.54 -8.00 5.25
CA GLU A 157 3.35 -8.43 5.99
C GLU A 157 2.86 -7.36 6.98
N LEU A 158 3.76 -6.82 7.79
CA LEU A 158 3.45 -5.77 8.75
C LEU A 158 2.92 -4.51 8.04
N GLY A 159 3.58 -4.06 7.00
CA GLY A 159 3.21 -2.88 6.23
C GLY A 159 1.81 -3.00 5.64
N TYR A 160 1.48 -4.14 5.03
CA TYR A 160 0.15 -4.38 4.45
C TYR A 160 -0.94 -4.63 5.48
N ILE A 161 -0.62 -5.19 6.66
CA ILE A 161 -1.55 -5.25 7.80
C ILE A 161 -1.88 -3.82 8.28
N LEU A 162 -0.87 -2.96 8.43
CA LEU A 162 -1.08 -1.56 8.81
C LEU A 162 -1.89 -0.79 7.75
N MET A 163 -1.67 -1.06 6.46
CA MET A 163 -2.47 -0.49 5.38
C MET A 163 -3.93 -0.96 5.47
N ALA A 164 -4.17 -2.25 5.72
CA ALA A 164 -5.52 -2.79 5.90
C ALA A 164 -6.21 -2.20 7.15
N LEU A 165 -5.49 -1.94 8.23
CA LEU A 165 -6.00 -1.20 9.39
C LEU A 165 -6.39 0.24 8.99
N SER A 166 -5.59 0.91 8.18
CA SER A 166 -5.97 2.23 7.63
C SER A 166 -7.30 2.15 6.88
N PHE A 167 -7.51 1.12 6.06
CA PHE A 167 -8.77 0.94 5.30
C PHE A 167 -9.99 0.87 6.21
N VAL A 168 -9.98 0.04 7.25
CA VAL A 168 -11.15 -0.13 8.12
C VAL A 168 -11.46 1.16 8.89
N PHE A 169 -10.45 1.93 9.31
CA PHE A 169 -10.66 3.20 9.97
C PHE A 169 -11.10 4.32 9.01
N LEU A 170 -10.77 4.25 7.73
CA LEU A 170 -11.28 5.18 6.71
C LEU A 170 -12.72 4.87 6.28
N ALA A 171 -13.18 3.63 6.38
CA ALA A 171 -14.49 3.21 5.91
C ALA A 171 -15.66 4.02 6.49
N PRO A 172 -15.71 4.39 7.81
CA PRO A 172 -16.78 5.21 8.37
C PRO A 172 -16.87 6.61 7.74
N VAL A 173 -15.78 7.14 7.18
CA VAL A 173 -15.76 8.47 6.53
C VAL A 173 -16.78 8.53 5.38
N PHE A 174 -16.98 7.41 4.69
CA PHE A 174 -17.84 7.28 3.52
C PHE A 174 -19.29 6.89 3.84
N ALA A 175 -19.64 6.67 5.12
CA ALA A 175 -20.99 6.32 5.53
C ALA A 175 -21.97 7.48 5.21
N GLY A 176 -23.13 7.16 4.63
CA GLY A 176 -24.18 8.13 4.31
C GLY A 176 -23.92 9.01 3.06
N GLY A 177 -22.84 8.77 2.32
CA GLY A 177 -22.43 9.57 1.16
C GLY A 177 -23.01 9.11 -0.21
N GLY A 178 -24.09 8.36 -0.22
CA GLY A 178 -24.71 7.83 -1.45
C GLY A 178 -24.02 6.55 -1.98
N ARG A 179 -24.46 6.08 -3.17
CA ARG A 179 -24.05 4.77 -3.72
C ARG A 179 -22.53 4.66 -3.94
N LEU A 180 -21.91 5.69 -4.51
CA LEU A 180 -20.48 5.67 -4.81
C LEU A 180 -19.61 5.65 -3.53
N ALA A 181 -19.93 6.49 -2.55
CA ALA A 181 -19.28 6.47 -1.27
C ALA A 181 -19.51 5.14 -0.52
N GLY A 182 -20.71 4.57 -0.65
CA GLY A 182 -21.01 3.24 -0.14
C GLY A 182 -20.13 2.15 -0.77
N ALA A 183 -19.88 2.20 -2.08
CA ALA A 183 -18.98 1.28 -2.75
C ALA A 183 -17.54 1.40 -2.21
N VAL A 184 -17.01 2.63 -2.11
CA VAL A 184 -15.69 2.88 -1.48
C VAL A 184 -15.60 2.25 -0.08
N ARG A 185 -16.62 2.52 0.76
CA ARG A 185 -16.70 1.98 2.12
C ARG A 185 -16.60 0.45 2.16
N TRP A 186 -17.40 -0.23 1.33
CA TRP A 186 -17.45 -1.69 1.35
C TRP A 186 -16.18 -2.34 0.76
N VAL A 187 -15.53 -1.71 -0.22
CA VAL A 187 -14.22 -2.18 -0.71
C VAL A 187 -13.16 -2.05 0.38
N LEU A 188 -13.15 -0.94 1.14
CA LEU A 188 -12.24 -0.77 2.27
C LEU A 188 -12.46 -1.82 3.37
N VAL A 189 -13.72 -2.03 3.77
CA VAL A 189 -14.06 -3.05 4.79
C VAL A 189 -13.72 -4.46 4.28
N GLY A 190 -14.07 -4.77 3.03
CA GLY A 190 -13.78 -6.05 2.40
C GLY A 190 -12.29 -6.35 2.36
N GLY A 191 -11.46 -5.36 2.00
CA GLY A 191 -10.01 -5.48 2.01
C GLY A 191 -9.45 -5.83 3.39
N PHE A 192 -9.87 -5.11 4.42
CA PHE A 192 -9.48 -5.43 5.79
C PHE A 192 -9.91 -6.85 6.21
N VAL A 193 -11.17 -7.20 5.99
CA VAL A 193 -11.71 -8.52 6.37
C VAL A 193 -10.96 -9.63 5.63
N LEU A 194 -10.73 -9.49 4.33
CA LEU A 194 -9.96 -10.47 3.56
C LEU A 194 -8.53 -10.62 4.08
N THR A 195 -7.83 -9.51 4.36
CA THR A 195 -6.47 -9.56 4.92
C THR A 195 -6.45 -10.35 6.23
N VAL A 196 -7.40 -10.09 7.15
CA VAL A 196 -7.48 -10.81 8.42
C VAL A 196 -7.83 -12.29 8.21
N VAL A 197 -8.78 -12.59 7.33
CA VAL A 197 -9.19 -13.99 7.03
C VAL A 197 -8.01 -14.77 6.45
N PHE A 198 -7.26 -14.20 5.49
CA PHE A 198 -6.10 -14.87 4.91
C PHE A 198 -4.97 -15.04 5.93
N LEU A 199 -4.71 -14.04 6.80
CA LEU A 199 -3.74 -14.16 7.89
C LEU A 199 -4.09 -15.35 8.80
N VAL A 200 -5.33 -15.43 9.25
CA VAL A 200 -5.78 -16.48 10.15
C VAL A 200 -5.77 -17.85 9.46
N ALA A 201 -6.29 -17.94 8.24
CA ALA A 201 -6.39 -19.20 7.50
C ALA A 201 -5.01 -19.77 7.16
N ILE A 202 -4.11 -18.95 6.60
CA ILE A 202 -2.75 -19.38 6.25
C ILE A 202 -1.97 -19.75 7.51
N SER A 203 -2.07 -18.96 8.58
CA SER A 203 -1.40 -19.28 9.85
C SER A 203 -1.96 -20.55 10.51
N ALA A 204 -3.26 -20.82 10.39
CA ALA A 204 -3.86 -22.05 10.91
C ALA A 204 -3.45 -23.31 10.12
N ILE A 205 -3.26 -23.17 8.80
CA ILE A 205 -2.89 -24.30 7.92
C ILE A 205 -1.38 -24.59 8.00
N TYR A 206 -0.55 -23.55 7.96
CA TYR A 206 0.90 -23.71 7.79
C TYR A 206 1.71 -23.39 9.07
N GLY A 207 1.13 -22.77 10.09
CA GLY A 207 1.82 -22.41 11.33
C GLY A 207 3.03 -21.49 11.06
N LEU A 208 4.19 -21.89 11.59
CA LEU A 208 5.46 -21.18 11.39
C LEU A 208 6.03 -21.38 9.99
N GLU A 209 5.59 -22.40 9.25
CA GLU A 209 6.03 -22.70 7.89
C GLU A 209 5.17 -22.00 6.83
N ARG A 210 4.53 -20.90 7.17
CA ARG A 210 3.68 -20.14 6.22
C ARG A 210 4.48 -19.46 5.10
N MET A 211 5.80 -19.24 5.34
CA MET A 211 6.69 -18.62 4.36
C MET A 211 6.12 -17.27 3.86
N ASP A 212 6.24 -17.00 2.57
CA ASP A 212 5.75 -15.86 1.81
C ASP A 212 4.25 -15.91 1.42
N ARG A 213 3.53 -16.99 1.78
CA ARG A 213 2.13 -17.19 1.35
C ARG A 213 1.18 -16.09 1.80
N PHE A 214 1.35 -15.62 3.03
CA PHE A 214 0.49 -14.55 3.54
C PHE A 214 0.90 -13.19 2.97
N GLU A 215 2.18 -12.96 2.80
CA GLU A 215 2.71 -11.75 2.16
C GLU A 215 2.11 -11.58 0.74
N ILE A 216 2.18 -12.60 -0.13
CA ILE A 216 1.59 -12.58 -1.47
C ILE A 216 0.09 -12.28 -1.42
N ALA A 217 -0.64 -12.90 -0.50
CA ALA A 217 -2.07 -12.64 -0.32
C ALA A 217 -2.33 -11.19 0.14
N ALA A 218 -1.56 -10.70 1.11
CA ALA A 218 -1.71 -9.36 1.66
C ALA A 218 -1.43 -8.28 0.61
N ILE A 219 -0.34 -8.40 -0.15
CA ILE A 219 -0.02 -7.51 -1.28
C ILE A 219 -1.17 -7.49 -2.28
N SER A 220 -1.59 -8.67 -2.75
CA SER A 220 -2.63 -8.80 -3.78
C SER A 220 -3.94 -8.14 -3.34
N ILE A 221 -4.40 -8.39 -2.11
CA ILE A 221 -5.63 -7.81 -1.56
C ILE A 221 -5.49 -6.29 -1.47
N ASN A 222 -4.41 -5.79 -0.87
CA ASN A 222 -4.24 -4.36 -0.66
C ASN A 222 -4.11 -3.60 -1.99
N TRP A 223 -3.36 -4.11 -2.96
CA TRP A 223 -3.24 -3.47 -4.27
C TRP A 223 -4.57 -3.49 -5.05
N LEU A 224 -5.36 -4.56 -4.97
CA LEU A 224 -6.70 -4.57 -5.55
C LEU A 224 -7.62 -3.53 -4.89
N VAL A 225 -7.55 -3.37 -3.56
CA VAL A 225 -8.28 -2.32 -2.84
C VAL A 225 -7.83 -0.93 -3.30
N LEU A 226 -6.54 -0.68 -3.46
CA LEU A 226 -6.00 0.58 -3.96
C LEU A 226 -6.46 0.88 -5.39
N LEU A 227 -6.42 -0.11 -6.27
CA LEU A 227 -6.86 0.02 -7.65
C LEU A 227 -8.35 0.39 -7.72
N ILE A 228 -9.20 -0.40 -7.08
CA ILE A 228 -10.66 -0.21 -7.14
C ILE A 228 -11.04 1.12 -6.46
N ASN A 229 -10.50 1.38 -5.26
CA ASN A 229 -10.80 2.63 -4.56
C ASN A 229 -10.18 3.86 -5.23
N GLY A 230 -9.03 3.74 -5.87
CA GLY A 230 -8.47 4.83 -6.67
C GLY A 230 -9.44 5.26 -7.78
N ILE A 231 -10.02 4.31 -8.50
CA ILE A 231 -11.04 4.59 -9.54
C ILE A 231 -12.29 5.22 -8.92
N LEU A 232 -12.85 4.62 -7.86
CA LEU A 232 -14.09 5.11 -7.21
C LEU A 232 -13.89 6.50 -6.60
N LEU A 233 -12.76 6.73 -5.94
CA LEU A 233 -12.42 8.02 -5.33
C LEU A 233 -12.14 9.08 -6.39
N GLY A 234 -11.54 8.72 -7.52
CA GLY A 234 -11.38 9.61 -8.66
C GLY A 234 -12.72 10.20 -9.11
N PHE A 235 -13.74 9.35 -9.30
CA PHE A 235 -15.09 9.82 -9.60
C PHE A 235 -15.71 10.66 -8.46
N LEU A 236 -15.46 10.30 -7.21
CA LEU A 236 -16.00 11.02 -6.05
C LEU A 236 -15.38 12.43 -5.93
N PHE A 237 -14.07 12.55 -6.06
CA PHE A 237 -13.36 13.82 -6.00
C PHE A 237 -13.69 14.72 -7.18
N ARG A 238 -13.81 14.18 -8.39
CA ARG A 238 -14.22 14.93 -9.56
C ARG A 238 -15.58 15.60 -9.37
N ARG A 239 -16.59 14.86 -8.88
CA ARG A 239 -17.91 15.43 -8.57
C ARG A 239 -17.86 16.55 -7.52
N ARG A 240 -16.93 16.47 -6.57
CA ARG A 240 -16.75 17.50 -5.53
C ARG A 240 -16.04 18.74 -6.07
N GLU A 241 -15.13 18.57 -7.03
CA GLU A 241 -14.47 19.67 -7.72
C GLU A 241 -15.47 20.44 -8.60
N GLU A 242 -16.35 19.74 -9.31
CA GLU A 242 -17.39 20.35 -10.16
C GLU A 242 -18.50 21.07 -9.34
N ALA A 243 -18.65 20.75 -8.05
CA ALA A 243 -19.69 21.32 -7.17
C ALA A 243 -19.21 22.49 -6.29
N GLY A 244 -17.93 22.81 -6.28
CA GLY A 244 -17.33 23.88 -5.45
C GLY A 244 -16.74 24.99 -6.29
#